data_9e289457045bec4c055798d57b3283d8
#
_entry.id   9e289457045bec4c055798d57b3283d8
#
_cell.length_a   1.000
_cell.length_b   1.000
_cell.length_c   1.000
_cell.angle_alpha   90.00
_cell.angle_beta   90.00
_cell.angle_gamma   90.00
#
_symmetry.space_group_name_H-M   'P 1'
#
loop_
_entity.id
_entity.type
_entity.pdbx_description
1 polymer ?
#
loop_
_entity_poly.entity_id
_entity_poly.type
_entity_poly.pdbx_seq_one_letter_code
_entity_poly.pdbx_strand_id
1 'polypeptide(L)'
;ADRDVWAKKLNSTRIGSASIRLTDGGDIALLPGFAEGNWWVQDAAAALPAQLMKGVADGGKVLDLCAAPGGKTAQLATAGYNVTALDIAPSRLQVLTENLSRLNLKATLVEADLLSWKSEVKFDGILLDAPCTATGTIRRHPDIPLLKSAADVTRQSDVQKKFLDRTVDLVRDSGTIIYSVCSMERSEGAGQIEALLERNPDVAIDAIAPDELPGFETCIQPEGWVQTTPAHLSDQGGVDGFFIARLRKK
;
A
#
# COMPACT_ATOMS: atom_id res chain seq x y z
N ALA A 1 -5.57 -11.09 -14.61
CA ALA A 1 -6.47 -12.28 -14.65
C ALA A 1 -7.92 -11.83 -14.44
N ASP A 2 -8.87 -12.50 -15.08
CA ASP A 2 -10.29 -12.22 -14.89
C ASP A 2 -10.70 -12.65 -13.48
N ARG A 3 -11.05 -11.67 -12.65
CA ARG A 3 -11.42 -11.87 -11.23
C ARG A 3 -12.60 -12.82 -11.07
N ASP A 4 -13.57 -12.78 -11.99
CA ASP A 4 -14.78 -13.61 -11.92
C ASP A 4 -14.49 -15.07 -12.19
N VAL A 5 -13.57 -15.32 -13.10
CA VAL A 5 -13.07 -16.68 -13.38
C VAL A 5 -12.40 -17.24 -12.13
N TRP A 6 -11.55 -16.43 -11.46
CA TRP A 6 -10.86 -16.87 -10.26
C TRP A 6 -11.77 -16.98 -9.04
N ALA A 7 -12.75 -16.09 -8.89
CA ALA A 7 -13.75 -16.21 -7.84
C ALA A 7 -14.49 -17.55 -7.92
N LYS A 8 -14.88 -17.99 -9.12
CA LYS A 8 -15.51 -19.31 -9.33
C LYS A 8 -14.54 -20.47 -9.09
N LYS A 9 -13.32 -20.41 -9.65
CA LYS A 9 -12.31 -21.48 -9.51
C LYS A 9 -11.90 -21.73 -8.07
N LEU A 10 -11.85 -20.67 -7.27
CA LEU A 10 -11.42 -20.71 -5.86
C LEU A 10 -12.59 -20.76 -4.88
N ASN A 11 -13.83 -20.92 -5.36
CA ASN A 11 -15.03 -20.89 -4.53
C ASN A 11 -15.01 -19.72 -3.54
N SER A 12 -14.79 -18.52 -4.05
CA SER A 12 -14.53 -17.31 -3.26
C SER A 12 -15.53 -16.19 -3.59
N THR A 13 -15.61 -15.19 -2.72
CA THR A 13 -16.48 -14.01 -2.88
C THR A 13 -15.67 -12.79 -3.32
N ARG A 14 -16.31 -11.88 -4.05
CA ARG A 14 -15.68 -10.61 -4.45
C ARG A 14 -15.64 -9.65 -3.25
N ILE A 15 -14.54 -8.90 -3.15
CA ILE A 15 -14.37 -7.78 -2.22
C ILE A 15 -13.94 -6.56 -3.02
N GLY A 16 -14.72 -5.49 -2.97
CA GLY A 16 -14.45 -4.27 -3.71
C GLY A 16 -14.22 -4.52 -5.22
N SER A 17 -13.40 -3.68 -5.84
CA SER A 17 -13.14 -3.73 -7.29
C SER A 17 -12.04 -4.72 -7.70
N ALA A 18 -11.10 -5.06 -6.82
CA ALA A 18 -9.86 -5.75 -7.20
C ALA A 18 -9.62 -7.09 -6.50
N SER A 19 -10.30 -7.38 -5.38
CA SER A 19 -10.00 -8.54 -4.54
C SER A 19 -11.08 -9.61 -4.59
N ILE A 20 -10.69 -10.84 -4.26
CA ILE A 20 -11.59 -11.95 -3.92
C ILE A 20 -11.20 -12.47 -2.54
N ARG A 21 -12.17 -12.94 -1.79
CA ARG A 21 -11.96 -13.52 -0.46
C ARG A 21 -12.17 -15.02 -0.46
N LEU A 22 -11.13 -15.73 -0.07
CA LEU A 22 -11.22 -17.14 0.26
C LEU A 22 -11.78 -17.28 1.69
N THR A 23 -12.80 -18.08 1.86
CA THR A 23 -13.35 -18.42 3.18
C THR A 23 -12.58 -19.57 3.82
N ASP A 24 -12.00 -20.44 3.01
CA ASP A 24 -11.30 -21.65 3.42
C ASP A 24 -10.00 -21.75 2.63
N GLY A 25 -8.93 -21.12 3.17
CA GLY A 25 -7.68 -20.94 2.44
C GLY A 25 -6.83 -22.22 2.32
N GLY A 26 -6.83 -23.08 3.33
CA GLY A 26 -5.96 -24.27 3.36
C GLY A 26 -4.49 -23.91 3.11
N ASP A 27 -3.77 -24.82 2.44
CA ASP A 27 -2.41 -24.54 1.95
C ASP A 27 -2.50 -23.73 0.65
N ILE A 28 -2.16 -22.47 0.73
CA ILE A 28 -2.22 -21.52 -0.39
C ILE A 28 -1.38 -22.00 -1.58
N ALA A 29 -0.27 -22.65 -1.35
CA ALA A 29 0.62 -23.12 -2.41
C ALA A 29 -0.02 -24.21 -3.29
N LEU A 30 -1.00 -24.92 -2.75
CA LEU A 30 -1.72 -25.99 -3.45
C LEU A 30 -2.97 -25.48 -4.19
N LEU A 31 -3.36 -24.22 -4.00
CA LEU A 31 -4.55 -23.68 -4.64
C LEU A 31 -4.34 -23.44 -6.14
N PRO A 32 -5.36 -23.71 -6.97
CA PRO A 32 -5.27 -23.51 -8.42
C PRO A 32 -4.80 -22.10 -8.78
N GLY A 33 -3.80 -22.01 -9.64
CA GLY A 33 -3.30 -20.75 -10.19
C GLY A 33 -2.28 -20.01 -9.32
N PHE A 34 -1.99 -20.48 -8.10
CA PHE A 34 -0.96 -19.85 -7.27
C PHE A 34 0.45 -20.07 -7.83
N ALA A 35 0.81 -21.33 -8.07
CA ALA A 35 2.11 -21.68 -8.63
C ALA A 35 2.33 -21.09 -10.03
N GLU A 36 1.27 -21.00 -10.82
CA GLU A 36 1.28 -20.40 -12.17
C GLU A 36 1.32 -18.88 -12.14
N GLY A 37 1.30 -18.24 -10.97
CA GLY A 37 1.40 -16.79 -10.82
C GLY A 37 0.16 -16.01 -11.27
N ASN A 38 -1.02 -16.61 -11.26
CA ASN A 38 -2.23 -15.94 -11.72
C ASN A 38 -2.79 -14.93 -10.68
N TRP A 39 -2.39 -15.05 -9.43
CA TRP A 39 -2.83 -14.21 -8.32
C TRP A 39 -1.85 -14.27 -7.13
N TRP A 40 -2.04 -13.39 -6.17
CA TRP A 40 -1.28 -13.35 -4.91
C TRP A 40 -2.21 -13.07 -3.73
N VAL A 41 -1.72 -13.34 -2.53
CA VAL A 41 -2.43 -13.07 -1.28
C VAL A 41 -2.17 -11.64 -0.82
N GLN A 42 -3.26 -10.90 -0.55
CA GLN A 42 -3.18 -9.55 -0.02
C GLN A 42 -4.48 -9.22 0.70
N ASP A 43 -4.42 -8.52 1.84
CA ASP A 43 -5.64 -7.99 2.46
C ASP A 43 -6.29 -6.95 1.54
N ALA A 44 -7.63 -6.91 1.53
CA ALA A 44 -8.36 -6.03 0.62
C ALA A 44 -8.09 -4.55 0.90
N ALA A 45 -7.89 -4.15 2.18
CA ALA A 45 -7.49 -2.79 2.51
C ALA A 45 -6.05 -2.49 2.09
N ALA A 46 -5.13 -3.45 2.22
CA ALA A 46 -3.76 -3.32 1.74
C ALA A 46 -3.64 -3.19 0.22
N ALA A 47 -4.68 -3.59 -0.52
CA ALA A 47 -4.75 -3.44 -1.97
C ALA A 47 -5.20 -2.04 -2.43
N LEU A 48 -5.79 -1.23 -1.58
CA LEU A 48 -6.33 0.09 -1.95
C LEU A 48 -5.25 1.12 -2.32
N PRO A 49 -4.09 1.23 -1.62
CA PRO A 49 -3.10 2.25 -1.93
C PRO A 49 -2.64 2.26 -3.38
N ALA A 50 -2.31 1.10 -3.94
CA ALA A 50 -1.81 1.01 -5.32
C ALA A 50 -2.90 1.32 -6.37
N GLN A 51 -4.19 1.09 -6.05
CA GLN A 51 -5.32 1.44 -6.92
C GLN A 51 -5.51 2.96 -7.05
N LEU A 52 -5.05 3.72 -6.07
CA LEU A 52 -5.17 5.18 -6.01
C LEU A 52 -4.05 5.92 -6.74
N MET A 53 -3.12 5.21 -7.41
CA MET A 53 -2.06 5.81 -8.20
C MET A 53 -2.65 6.43 -9.48
N LYS A 54 -3.16 7.67 -9.37
CA LYS A 54 -3.74 8.44 -10.47
C LYS A 54 -2.79 9.52 -10.99
N GLY A 55 -3.01 9.96 -12.23
CA GLY A 55 -2.24 11.04 -12.85
C GLY A 55 -0.85 10.63 -13.31
N VAL A 56 -0.53 9.34 -13.24
CA VAL A 56 0.67 8.74 -13.83
C VAL A 56 0.28 8.08 -15.14
N ALA A 57 0.97 8.44 -16.22
CA ALA A 57 0.72 7.86 -17.55
C ALA A 57 1.16 6.39 -17.60
N ASP A 58 0.63 5.64 -18.56
CA ASP A 58 1.09 4.28 -18.85
C ASP A 58 2.61 4.27 -19.10
N GLY A 59 3.32 3.34 -18.48
CA GLY A 59 4.78 3.27 -18.51
C GLY A 59 5.49 4.35 -17.68
N GLY A 60 4.76 5.19 -16.94
CA GLY A 60 5.32 6.19 -16.05
C GLY A 60 6.18 5.58 -14.93
N LYS A 61 7.18 6.34 -14.48
CA LYS A 61 8.12 5.91 -13.43
C LYS A 61 7.46 5.98 -12.07
N VAL A 62 7.25 4.85 -11.43
CA VAL A 62 6.68 4.76 -10.09
C VAL A 62 7.68 4.16 -9.12
N LEU A 63 7.83 4.80 -7.96
CA LEU A 63 8.67 4.31 -6.87
C LEU A 63 7.76 3.71 -5.77
N ASP A 64 8.04 2.46 -5.42
CA ASP A 64 7.41 1.76 -4.29
C ASP A 64 8.41 1.71 -3.14
N LEU A 65 8.09 2.39 -2.05
CA LEU A 65 8.95 2.55 -0.88
C LEU A 65 8.51 1.64 0.25
N CYS A 66 9.46 0.98 0.89
CA CYS A 66 9.23 -0.09 1.87
C CYS A 66 8.47 -1.26 1.23
N ALA A 67 8.88 -1.60 0.00
CA ALA A 67 8.10 -2.36 -0.97
C ALA A 67 7.84 -3.82 -0.60
N ALA A 68 8.73 -4.45 0.18
CA ALA A 68 8.61 -5.87 0.48
C ALA A 68 7.44 -6.18 1.44
N PRO A 69 6.73 -7.27 1.23
CA PRO A 69 7.02 -8.44 0.38
C PRO A 69 6.57 -8.35 -1.09
N GLY A 70 6.10 -7.18 -1.59
CA GLY A 70 5.88 -6.94 -3.01
C GLY A 70 4.42 -6.98 -3.50
N GLY A 71 3.43 -7.05 -2.62
CA GLY A 71 2.02 -7.07 -3.04
C GLY A 71 1.60 -5.79 -3.77
N LYS A 72 2.00 -4.61 -3.27
CA LYS A 72 1.76 -3.32 -3.90
C LYS A 72 2.63 -3.11 -5.14
N THR A 73 3.89 -3.56 -5.11
CA THR A 73 4.78 -3.63 -6.28
C THR A 73 4.14 -4.41 -7.41
N ALA A 74 3.57 -5.59 -7.12
CA ALA A 74 2.90 -6.44 -8.10
C ALA A 74 1.66 -5.73 -8.71
N GLN A 75 0.88 -5.01 -7.90
CA GLN A 75 -0.23 -4.21 -8.38
C GLN A 75 0.22 -3.11 -9.35
N LEU A 76 1.24 -2.34 -8.95
CA LEU A 76 1.79 -1.25 -9.77
C LEU A 76 2.38 -1.78 -11.09
N ALA A 77 3.11 -2.89 -11.04
CA ALA A 77 3.66 -3.53 -12.24
C ALA A 77 2.54 -4.08 -13.16
N THR A 78 1.49 -4.67 -12.58
CA THR A 78 0.31 -5.14 -13.34
C THR A 78 -0.46 -4.00 -13.99
N ALA A 79 -0.46 -2.82 -13.38
CA ALA A 79 -1.07 -1.60 -13.92
C ALA A 79 -0.24 -0.98 -15.08
N GLY A 80 0.92 -1.56 -15.42
CA GLY A 80 1.74 -1.12 -16.56
C GLY A 80 2.76 -0.05 -16.23
N TYR A 81 2.99 0.28 -14.97
CA TYR A 81 4.01 1.25 -14.58
C TYR A 81 5.42 0.68 -14.65
N ASN A 82 6.40 1.55 -14.89
CA ASN A 82 7.82 1.23 -14.74
C ASN A 82 8.21 1.38 -13.26
N VAL A 83 8.17 0.26 -12.53
CA VAL A 83 8.29 0.26 -11.07
C VAL A 83 9.74 0.11 -10.63
N THR A 84 10.17 1.00 -9.74
CA THR A 84 11.35 0.82 -8.89
C THR A 84 10.85 0.51 -7.47
N ALA A 85 11.28 -0.60 -6.90
CA ALA A 85 10.88 -1.06 -5.57
C ALA A 85 12.09 -1.00 -4.63
N LEU A 86 11.99 -0.20 -3.56
CA LEU A 86 13.04 0.01 -2.58
C LEU A 86 12.65 -0.58 -1.24
N ASP A 87 13.54 -1.37 -0.66
CA ASP A 87 13.45 -1.83 0.73
C ASP A 87 14.85 -1.91 1.33
N ILE A 88 14.96 -1.71 2.65
CA ILE A 88 16.23 -1.73 3.35
C ILE A 88 16.70 -3.16 3.67
N ALA A 89 15.79 -4.13 3.72
CA ALA A 89 16.06 -5.47 4.22
C ALA A 89 16.31 -6.47 3.08
N PRO A 90 17.55 -6.99 2.92
CA PRO A 90 17.88 -7.95 1.86
C PRO A 90 16.99 -9.20 1.86
N SER A 91 16.72 -9.75 3.04
CA SER A 91 15.86 -10.93 3.17
C SER A 91 14.42 -10.69 2.72
N ARG A 92 13.89 -9.49 2.95
CA ARG A 92 12.56 -9.09 2.47
C ARG A 92 12.54 -8.87 0.96
N LEU A 93 13.61 -8.27 0.39
CA LEU A 93 13.78 -8.11 -1.06
C LEU A 93 13.89 -9.46 -1.78
N GLN A 94 14.49 -10.46 -1.15
CA GLN A 94 14.50 -11.82 -1.70
C GLN A 94 13.08 -12.35 -1.86
N VAL A 95 12.22 -12.24 -0.83
CA VAL A 95 10.81 -12.64 -0.91
C VAL A 95 10.07 -11.88 -2.00
N LEU A 96 10.32 -10.57 -2.14
CA LEU A 96 9.75 -9.76 -3.22
C LEU A 96 10.20 -10.26 -4.60
N THR A 97 11.49 -10.60 -4.75
CA THR A 97 12.04 -11.16 -6.00
C THR A 97 11.33 -12.47 -6.37
N GLU A 98 11.18 -13.37 -5.42
CA GLU A 98 10.51 -14.68 -5.61
C GLU A 98 9.04 -14.47 -6.01
N ASN A 99 8.34 -13.54 -5.35
CA ASN A 99 6.96 -13.19 -5.68
C ASN A 99 6.83 -12.63 -7.09
N LEU A 100 7.65 -11.67 -7.49
CA LEU A 100 7.62 -11.11 -8.84
C LEU A 100 7.96 -12.16 -9.90
N SER A 101 8.94 -13.01 -9.64
CA SER A 101 9.31 -14.13 -10.52
C SER A 101 8.12 -15.08 -10.73
N ARG A 102 7.48 -15.54 -9.65
CA ARG A 102 6.30 -16.40 -9.72
C ARG A 102 5.15 -15.75 -10.51
N LEU A 103 4.94 -14.45 -10.33
CA LEU A 103 3.87 -13.68 -11.00
C LEU A 103 4.22 -13.28 -12.44
N ASN A 104 5.45 -13.58 -12.91
CA ASN A 104 5.98 -13.11 -14.19
C ASN A 104 5.88 -11.58 -14.36
N LEU A 105 6.16 -10.85 -13.28
CA LEU A 105 6.18 -9.40 -13.23
C LEU A 105 7.61 -8.88 -13.10
N LYS A 106 7.84 -7.63 -13.53
CA LYS A 106 9.15 -7.00 -13.49
C LYS A 106 9.10 -5.70 -12.70
N ALA A 107 10.11 -5.46 -11.88
CA ALA A 107 10.43 -4.19 -11.26
C ALA A 107 11.94 -4.06 -11.09
N THR A 108 12.45 -2.84 -11.01
CA THR A 108 13.84 -2.57 -10.61
C THR A 108 13.90 -2.64 -9.10
N LEU A 109 14.71 -3.54 -8.54
CA LEU A 109 14.85 -3.69 -7.09
C LEU A 109 16.06 -2.90 -6.58
N VAL A 110 15.86 -2.17 -5.49
CA VAL A 110 16.90 -1.36 -4.84
C VAL A 110 16.98 -1.71 -3.37
N GLU A 111 18.13 -2.25 -2.95
CA GLU A 111 18.46 -2.43 -1.55
C GLU A 111 19.11 -1.16 -1.02
N ALA A 112 18.37 -0.36 -0.27
CA ALA A 112 18.89 0.88 0.29
C ALA A 112 18.03 1.39 1.47
N ASP A 113 18.67 2.20 2.33
CA ASP A 113 17.95 3.06 3.25
C ASP A 113 17.43 4.29 2.51
N LEU A 114 16.11 4.50 2.54
CA LEU A 114 15.43 5.63 1.90
C LEU A 114 16.05 6.99 2.25
N LEU A 115 16.47 7.18 3.50
CA LEU A 115 16.99 8.45 3.97
C LEU A 115 18.37 8.80 3.38
N SER A 116 19.17 7.79 3.04
CA SER A 116 20.49 7.95 2.45
C SER A 116 20.53 7.71 0.95
N TRP A 117 19.52 7.05 0.40
CA TRP A 117 19.47 6.70 -1.02
C TRP A 117 19.38 7.95 -1.92
N LYS A 118 20.19 7.97 -2.97
CA LYS A 118 20.21 9.03 -3.99
C LYS A 118 19.66 8.48 -5.29
N SER A 119 18.62 9.10 -5.80
CA SER A 119 18.08 8.82 -7.12
C SER A 119 18.56 9.89 -8.11
N GLU A 120 18.98 9.46 -9.29
CA GLU A 120 19.34 10.35 -10.41
C GLU A 120 18.09 10.89 -11.14
N VAL A 121 16.93 10.30 -10.87
CA VAL A 121 15.67 10.66 -11.52
C VAL A 121 14.61 11.03 -10.49
N LYS A 122 13.64 11.84 -10.92
CA LYS A 122 12.37 12.05 -10.20
C LYS A 122 11.33 11.08 -10.71
N PHE A 123 10.36 10.74 -9.87
CA PHE A 123 9.30 9.80 -10.17
C PHE A 123 7.98 10.51 -10.46
N ASP A 124 7.19 9.96 -11.39
CA ASP A 124 5.85 10.45 -11.72
C ASP A 124 4.85 10.16 -10.60
N GLY A 125 5.05 9.04 -9.93
CA GLY A 125 4.27 8.63 -8.75
C GLY A 125 5.15 7.92 -7.72
N ILE A 126 4.82 8.08 -6.45
CA ILE A 126 5.48 7.37 -5.35
C ILE A 126 4.42 6.76 -4.44
N LEU A 127 4.56 5.49 -4.12
CA LEU A 127 3.81 4.83 -3.07
C LEU A 127 4.73 4.63 -1.87
N LEU A 128 4.40 5.24 -0.75
CA LEU A 128 5.08 5.05 0.53
C LEU A 128 4.16 4.22 1.44
N ASP A 129 4.41 2.91 1.51
CA ASP A 129 3.79 2.02 2.49
C ASP A 129 4.68 2.02 3.74
N ALA A 130 4.48 3.04 4.59
CA ALA A 130 5.43 3.36 5.62
C ALA A 130 5.48 2.33 6.75
N PRO A 131 6.67 2.05 7.32
CA PRO A 131 6.77 1.23 8.51
C PRO A 131 5.97 1.88 9.64
N CYS A 132 5.17 1.08 10.36
CA CYS A 132 4.24 1.55 11.39
C CYS A 132 4.10 0.52 12.52
N THR A 133 3.28 0.84 13.51
CA THR A 133 3.00 -0.10 14.62
C THR A 133 2.07 -1.25 14.21
N ALA A 134 1.45 -1.18 13.02
CA ALA A 134 0.56 -2.19 12.45
C ALA A 134 -0.70 -2.49 13.29
N THR A 135 -1.15 -1.54 14.12
CA THR A 135 -2.33 -1.72 14.99
C THR A 135 -3.62 -1.99 14.20
N GLY A 136 -3.66 -1.65 12.92
CA GLY A 136 -4.78 -1.98 12.04
C GLY A 136 -4.90 -3.47 11.68
N THR A 137 -3.85 -4.27 11.91
CA THR A 137 -3.82 -5.70 11.55
C THR A 137 -4.17 -6.62 12.74
N ILE A 138 -4.64 -6.08 13.85
CA ILE A 138 -5.00 -6.81 15.09
C ILE A 138 -5.96 -7.97 14.80
N ARG A 139 -6.86 -7.82 13.83
CA ARG A 139 -7.78 -8.88 13.41
C ARG A 139 -7.04 -10.19 13.05
N ARG A 140 -5.87 -10.09 12.46
CA ARG A 140 -5.01 -11.22 12.04
C ARG A 140 -3.84 -11.47 13.00
N HIS A 141 -3.46 -10.46 13.75
CA HIS A 141 -2.32 -10.43 14.66
C HIS A 141 -2.79 -9.91 16.04
N PRO A 142 -3.56 -10.71 16.81
CA PRO A 142 -4.16 -10.28 18.08
C PRO A 142 -3.13 -10.04 19.20
N ASP A 143 -1.88 -10.39 18.97
CA ASP A 143 -0.73 -10.16 19.86
C ASP A 143 -0.17 -8.72 19.77
N ILE A 144 -0.49 -7.95 18.73
CA ILE A 144 0.02 -6.57 18.54
C ILE A 144 -0.18 -5.69 19.77
N PRO A 145 -1.34 -5.63 20.42
CA PRO A 145 -1.53 -4.80 21.63
C PRO A 145 -0.62 -5.16 22.80
N LEU A 146 -0.10 -6.39 22.81
CA LEU A 146 0.86 -6.85 23.84
C LEU A 146 2.30 -6.55 23.45
N LEU A 147 2.59 -6.37 22.16
CA LEU A 147 3.94 -6.18 21.62
C LEU A 147 4.27 -4.71 21.34
N LYS A 148 3.26 -3.84 21.24
CA LYS A 148 3.44 -2.42 20.89
C LYS A 148 3.08 -1.52 22.06
N SER A 149 3.85 -0.45 22.20
CA SER A 149 3.71 0.57 23.25
C SER A 149 3.54 1.97 22.63
N ALA A 150 3.13 2.95 23.44
CA ALA A 150 3.08 4.35 23.01
C ALA A 150 4.46 4.88 22.54
N ALA A 151 5.56 4.38 23.12
CA ALA A 151 6.91 4.74 22.68
C ALA A 151 7.22 4.20 21.28
N ASP A 152 6.67 3.05 20.90
CA ASP A 152 6.80 2.53 19.53
C ASP A 152 6.02 3.39 18.54
N VAL A 153 4.82 3.84 18.89
CA VAL A 153 4.03 4.78 18.07
C VAL A 153 4.82 6.06 17.82
N THR A 154 5.37 6.68 18.87
CA THR A 154 6.19 7.89 18.75
C THR A 154 7.39 7.68 17.83
N ARG A 155 8.13 6.59 18.04
CA ARG A 155 9.31 6.26 17.22
C ARG A 155 8.96 6.07 15.75
N GLN A 156 7.86 5.35 15.45
CA GLN A 156 7.44 5.15 14.07
C GLN A 156 6.95 6.45 13.43
N SER A 157 6.22 7.28 14.17
CA SER A 157 5.79 8.60 13.69
C SER A 157 6.98 9.49 13.30
N ASP A 158 8.08 9.46 14.07
CA ASP A 158 9.30 10.21 13.74
C ASP A 158 9.99 9.69 12.46
N VAL A 159 9.97 8.39 12.23
CA VAL A 159 10.48 7.78 10.99
C VAL A 159 9.61 8.16 9.81
N GLN A 160 8.29 8.04 9.95
CA GLN A 160 7.32 8.36 8.91
C GLN A 160 7.40 9.81 8.46
N LYS A 161 7.59 10.74 9.41
CA LYS A 161 7.83 12.16 9.10
C LYS A 161 9.01 12.35 8.16
N LYS A 162 10.16 11.74 8.47
CA LYS A 162 11.39 11.83 7.65
C LYS A 162 11.19 11.16 6.28
N PHE A 163 10.47 10.04 6.23
CA PHE A 163 10.17 9.32 5.00
C PHE A 163 9.24 10.12 4.09
N LEU A 164 8.23 10.79 4.65
CA LEU A 164 7.35 11.69 3.90
C LEU A 164 8.13 12.86 3.31
N ASP A 165 8.98 13.53 4.10
CA ASP A 165 9.80 14.63 3.61
C ASP A 165 10.71 14.16 2.46
N ARG A 166 11.34 13.00 2.62
CA ARG A 166 12.17 12.40 1.57
C ARG A 166 11.36 12.01 0.33
N THR A 167 10.14 11.55 0.48
CA THR A 167 9.23 11.24 -0.63
C THR A 167 8.91 12.47 -1.46
N VAL A 168 8.65 13.61 -0.83
CA VAL A 168 8.42 14.88 -1.53
C VAL A 168 9.63 15.32 -2.34
N ASP A 169 10.85 15.05 -1.84
CA ASP A 169 12.07 15.30 -2.61
C ASP A 169 12.20 14.43 -3.86
N LEU A 170 11.71 13.20 -3.84
CA LEU A 170 11.89 12.22 -4.91
C LEU A 170 10.82 12.32 -6.01
N VAL A 171 9.64 12.83 -5.69
CA VAL A 171 8.57 13.03 -6.68
C VAL A 171 8.85 14.27 -7.52
N ARG A 172 8.46 14.23 -8.81
CA ARG A 172 8.51 15.41 -9.68
C ARG A 172 7.38 16.38 -9.37
N ASP A 173 7.48 17.59 -9.90
CA ASP A 173 6.38 18.56 -9.85
C ASP A 173 5.16 17.98 -10.59
N SER A 174 3.99 18.25 -10.08
CA SER A 174 2.71 17.64 -10.48
C SER A 174 2.67 16.11 -10.36
N GLY A 175 3.62 15.48 -9.66
CA GLY A 175 3.64 14.05 -9.39
C GLY A 175 2.70 13.66 -8.24
N THR A 176 2.33 12.39 -8.21
CA THR A 176 1.42 11.81 -7.22
C THR A 176 2.19 11.12 -6.09
N ILE A 177 1.78 11.32 -4.85
CA ILE A 177 2.26 10.57 -3.69
C ILE A 177 1.08 9.84 -3.07
N ILE A 178 1.24 8.54 -2.85
CA ILE A 178 0.33 7.75 -2.01
C ILE A 178 1.07 7.42 -0.73
N TYR A 179 0.55 7.90 0.39
CA TYR A 179 1.00 7.52 1.72
C TYR A 179 0.06 6.49 2.30
N SER A 180 0.57 5.40 2.84
CA SER A 180 -0.24 4.39 3.52
C SER A 180 0.44 3.82 4.75
N VAL A 181 -0.36 3.48 5.76
CA VAL A 181 0.06 2.72 6.95
C VAL A 181 -1.06 1.76 7.36
N CYS A 182 -0.68 0.54 7.76
CA CYS A 182 -1.61 -0.41 8.38
C CYS A 182 -1.77 -0.15 9.89
N SER A 183 -1.96 1.11 10.27
CA SER A 183 -2.10 1.58 11.65
C SER A 183 -3.41 2.32 11.85
N MET A 184 -3.97 2.20 13.05
CA MET A 184 -5.15 2.93 13.52
C MET A 184 -4.75 4.18 14.34
N GLU A 185 -3.46 4.39 14.56
CA GLU A 185 -2.94 5.50 15.35
C GLU A 185 -2.99 6.80 14.53
N ARG A 186 -3.68 7.84 15.06
CA ARG A 186 -3.80 9.13 14.39
C ARG A 186 -2.43 9.76 14.07
N SER A 187 -1.47 9.60 14.97
CA SER A 187 -0.11 10.13 14.82
C SER A 187 0.69 9.45 13.71
N GLU A 188 0.33 8.23 13.31
CA GLU A 188 0.92 7.52 12.17
C GLU A 188 0.14 7.74 10.87
N GLY A 189 -1.12 8.19 10.95
CA GLY A 189 -2.03 8.44 9.82
C GLY A 189 -2.25 9.93 9.57
N ALA A 190 -3.47 10.40 9.87
CA ALA A 190 -3.92 11.77 9.59
C ALA A 190 -2.97 12.84 10.14
N GLY A 191 -2.44 12.64 11.35
CA GLY A 191 -1.50 13.59 11.97
C GLY A 191 -0.21 13.77 11.17
N GLN A 192 0.27 12.73 10.44
CA GLN A 192 1.44 12.85 9.56
C GLN A 192 1.13 13.75 8.37
N ILE A 193 -0.06 13.59 7.78
CA ILE A 193 -0.46 14.36 6.61
C ILE A 193 -0.70 15.82 6.98
N GLU A 194 -1.43 16.09 8.06
CA GLU A 194 -1.67 17.45 8.56
C GLU A 194 -0.34 18.17 8.81
N ALA A 195 0.59 17.55 9.53
CA ALA A 195 1.90 18.11 9.80
C ALA A 195 2.76 18.27 8.53
N LEU A 196 2.62 17.39 7.52
CA LEU A 196 3.30 17.55 6.24
C LEU A 196 2.80 18.78 5.50
N LEU A 197 1.49 18.98 5.42
CA LEU A 197 0.87 20.11 4.72
C LEU A 197 1.23 21.46 5.37
N GLU A 198 1.34 21.50 6.70
CA GLU A 198 1.76 22.70 7.43
C GLU A 198 3.20 23.10 7.12
N ARG A 199 4.13 22.12 7.01
CA ARG A 199 5.56 22.40 6.80
C ARG A 199 5.98 22.42 5.32
N ASN A 200 5.12 21.98 4.41
CA ASN A 200 5.43 21.89 2.98
C ASN A 200 4.28 22.42 2.12
N PRO A 201 4.29 23.74 1.80
CA PRO A 201 3.21 24.39 1.03
C PRO A 201 3.12 23.93 -0.42
N ASP A 202 4.15 23.26 -0.94
CA ASP A 202 4.18 22.72 -2.30
C ASP A 202 3.46 21.38 -2.44
N VAL A 203 2.89 20.85 -1.35
CA VAL A 203 2.10 19.63 -1.35
C VAL A 203 0.65 19.95 -1.01
N ALA A 204 -0.27 19.27 -1.66
CA ALA A 204 -1.71 19.38 -1.38
C ALA A 204 -2.38 18.01 -1.36
N ILE A 205 -3.49 17.89 -0.62
CA ILE A 205 -4.37 16.71 -0.73
C ILE A 205 -4.95 16.66 -2.15
N ASP A 206 -4.87 15.48 -2.75
CA ASP A 206 -5.60 15.11 -3.95
C ASP A 206 -6.74 14.19 -3.49
N ALA A 207 -7.90 14.79 -3.22
CA ALA A 207 -9.02 14.10 -2.58
C ALA A 207 -9.48 12.87 -3.37
N ILE A 208 -9.71 11.78 -2.64
CA ILE A 208 -10.17 10.52 -3.21
C ILE A 208 -11.68 10.58 -3.35
N ALA A 209 -12.18 10.31 -4.56
CA ALA A 209 -13.62 10.30 -4.85
C ALA A 209 -14.24 8.92 -4.64
N PRO A 210 -15.53 8.83 -4.28
CA PRO A 210 -16.20 7.55 -4.01
C PRO A 210 -16.13 6.53 -5.16
N ASP A 211 -16.23 6.99 -6.39
CA ASP A 211 -16.19 6.16 -7.60
C ASP A 211 -14.80 5.52 -7.85
N GLU A 212 -13.77 5.98 -7.15
CA GLU A 212 -12.42 5.42 -7.26
C GLU A 212 -12.24 4.12 -6.47
N LEU A 213 -13.04 3.92 -5.43
CA LEU A 213 -12.94 2.76 -4.53
C LEU A 213 -14.29 2.06 -4.34
N PRO A 214 -14.88 1.46 -5.39
CA PRO A 214 -16.15 0.75 -5.29
C PRO A 214 -16.12 -0.32 -4.20
N GLY A 215 -17.09 -0.26 -3.27
CA GLY A 215 -17.20 -1.13 -2.11
C GLY A 215 -16.43 -0.65 -0.86
N PHE A 216 -15.75 0.51 -0.95
CA PHE A 216 -15.06 1.17 0.16
C PHE A 216 -15.43 2.66 0.28
N GLU A 217 -16.54 3.08 -0.34
CA GLU A 217 -16.99 4.47 -0.39
C GLU A 217 -17.16 5.05 1.03
N THR A 218 -17.66 4.24 1.96
CA THR A 218 -17.87 4.63 3.37
C THR A 218 -16.57 4.80 4.17
N CYS A 219 -15.44 4.37 3.62
CA CYS A 219 -14.12 4.54 4.24
C CYS A 219 -13.49 5.89 3.92
N ILE A 220 -14.04 6.64 2.94
CA ILE A 220 -13.51 7.94 2.53
C ILE A 220 -13.96 8.99 3.55
N GLN A 221 -13.00 9.75 4.06
CA GLN A 221 -13.22 10.78 5.05
C GLN A 221 -13.47 12.15 4.38
N PRO A 222 -14.15 13.09 5.06
CA PRO A 222 -14.43 14.42 4.53
C PRO A 222 -13.18 15.21 4.08
N GLU A 223 -12.05 14.93 4.69
CA GLU A 223 -10.74 15.53 4.36
C GLU A 223 -10.13 15.00 3.06
N GLY A 224 -10.71 13.95 2.45
CA GLY A 224 -10.31 13.38 1.17
C GLY A 224 -9.33 12.21 1.25
N TRP A 225 -9.03 11.69 2.44
CA TRP A 225 -8.28 10.44 2.62
C TRP A 225 -9.18 9.25 2.94
N VAL A 226 -8.60 8.05 2.99
CA VAL A 226 -9.31 6.80 3.33
C VAL A 226 -8.87 6.32 4.70
N GLN A 227 -9.84 5.91 5.52
CA GLN A 227 -9.61 5.21 6.78
C GLN A 227 -10.44 3.93 6.82
N THR A 228 -9.82 2.78 6.62
CA THR A 228 -10.47 1.49 6.88
C THR A 228 -10.32 1.09 8.34
N THR A 229 -11.22 0.26 8.82
CA THR A 229 -11.17 -0.34 10.15
C THR A 229 -11.56 -1.81 10.06
N PRO A 230 -11.22 -2.66 11.04
CA PRO A 230 -11.66 -4.06 11.07
C PRO A 230 -13.18 -4.27 11.03
N ALA A 231 -13.96 -3.24 11.37
CA ALA A 231 -15.43 -3.29 11.32
C ALA A 231 -16.00 -3.10 9.90
N HIS A 232 -15.23 -2.51 8.98
CA HIS A 232 -15.68 -2.39 7.60
C HIS A 232 -15.77 -3.77 6.95
N LEU A 233 -16.83 -4.00 6.19
CA LEU A 233 -17.14 -5.27 5.54
C LEU A 233 -17.18 -6.46 6.52
N SER A 234 -17.64 -6.23 7.74
CA SER A 234 -17.72 -7.26 8.80
C SER A 234 -18.61 -8.44 8.42
N ASP A 235 -19.66 -8.20 7.65
CA ASP A 235 -20.55 -9.20 7.04
C ASP A 235 -19.83 -10.10 6.02
N GLN A 236 -18.72 -9.61 5.49
CA GLN A 236 -17.85 -10.32 4.54
C GLN A 236 -16.53 -10.78 5.18
N GLY A 237 -16.38 -10.73 6.51
CA GLY A 237 -15.20 -11.17 7.26
C GLY A 237 -14.20 -10.05 7.57
N GLY A 238 -14.59 -8.78 7.45
CA GLY A 238 -13.80 -7.61 7.79
C GLY A 238 -12.60 -7.36 6.88
N VAL A 239 -11.88 -6.26 7.10
CA VAL A 239 -10.62 -5.90 6.45
C VAL A 239 -9.63 -5.40 7.49
N ASP A 240 -8.37 -5.24 7.13
CA ASP A 240 -7.42 -4.60 8.03
C ASP A 240 -7.71 -3.09 8.15
N GLY A 241 -7.33 -2.50 9.28
CA GLY A 241 -7.32 -1.05 9.44
C GLY A 241 -6.15 -0.44 8.66
N PHE A 242 -6.46 0.50 7.79
CA PHE A 242 -5.48 1.24 6.99
C PHE A 242 -5.82 2.72 6.97
N PHE A 243 -4.81 3.55 7.03
CA PHE A 243 -4.91 4.94 6.62
C PHE A 243 -4.22 5.12 5.27
N ILE A 244 -4.86 5.86 4.35
CA ILE A 244 -4.33 6.11 3.00
C ILE A 244 -4.64 7.54 2.60
N ALA A 245 -3.61 8.30 2.23
CA ALA A 245 -3.77 9.63 1.67
C ALA A 245 -3.12 9.73 0.29
N ARG A 246 -3.79 10.39 -0.63
CA ARG A 246 -3.23 10.79 -1.91
C ARG A 246 -2.89 12.27 -1.88
N LEU A 247 -1.66 12.58 -2.28
CA LEU A 247 -1.11 13.91 -2.30
C LEU A 247 -0.61 14.24 -3.71
N ARG A 248 -0.61 15.53 -4.04
CA ARG A 248 -0.05 16.09 -5.26
C ARG A 248 1.02 17.11 -4.90
N LYS A 249 2.20 16.98 -5.49
CA LYS A 249 3.17 18.06 -5.50
C LYS A 249 2.74 19.10 -6.52
N LYS A 250 2.77 20.39 -6.14
CA LYS A 250 2.42 21.50 -7.01
C LYS A 250 3.48 21.79 -8.05
#